data_094cd2296e0ca739cf0d72124fd513a3
#
_entry.id   094cd2296e0ca739cf0d72124fd513a3
#
_cell.length_a   1.000
_cell.length_b   1.000
_cell.length_c   1.000
_cell.angle_alpha   90.00
_cell.angle_beta   90.00
_cell.angle_gamma   90.00
#
_symmetry.space_group_name_H-M   'P 1'
#
loop_
_entity.id
_entity.type
_entity.pdbx_description
1 polymer ?
#
loop_
_entity_poly.entity_id
_entity_poly.type
_entity_poly.pdbx_seq_one_letter_code
_entity_poly.pdbx_strand_id
1 'polypeptide(L)'
;MLCNLEENGKQKCVEYWDNVIKIDVSVSISPNFEIFYTTEKINDDIIIRTINVKNMENEKEKTIKQIHYGSWPDHQSLDINKVYGNILFMFNLVDKEIDHSPIVVHCSAGVGRTGTFIALYNLYKNILEQIHDTNNTRIIIPFMNLVRKMKEMRMHLVEREDQYELIYNFVSKFLKDRN
;
A
#
# COMPACT_ATOMS: atom_id res chain seq x y z
N MET A 1 3.47 2.37 -2.22
CA MET A 1 3.04 3.42 -3.17
C MET A 1 2.11 2.81 -4.22
N LEU A 2 0.92 3.36 -4.39
CA LEU A 2 -0.17 2.80 -5.21
C LEU A 2 -0.61 3.75 -6.34
N CYS A 3 0.28 4.58 -6.84
CA CYS A 3 0.04 5.45 -7.99
C CYS A 3 1.34 5.68 -8.75
N ASN A 4 1.24 6.06 -10.01
CA ASN A 4 2.37 6.57 -10.76
C ASN A 4 2.67 8.03 -10.40
N LEU A 5 3.79 8.55 -10.86
CA LEU A 5 4.12 9.98 -10.70
C LEU A 5 3.14 10.84 -11.50
N GLU A 6 2.77 10.36 -12.67
CA GLU A 6 1.79 11.00 -13.57
C GLU A 6 0.77 9.96 -14.05
N GLU A 7 -0.51 10.33 -14.10
CA GLU A 7 -1.61 9.52 -14.62
C GLU A 7 -2.57 10.43 -15.40
N ASN A 8 -2.86 10.06 -16.64
CA ASN A 8 -3.76 10.83 -17.52
C ASN A 8 -3.35 12.32 -17.69
N GLY A 9 -2.03 12.59 -17.80
CA GLY A 9 -1.49 13.93 -17.95
C GLY A 9 -1.58 14.80 -16.69
N LYS A 10 -1.84 14.19 -15.52
CA LYS A 10 -1.89 14.89 -14.23
C LYS A 10 -0.87 14.32 -13.27
N GLN A 11 -0.09 15.19 -12.65
CA GLN A 11 0.82 14.81 -11.59
C GLN A 11 0.04 14.22 -10.40
N LYS A 12 0.42 13.03 -9.96
CA LYS A 12 -0.19 12.29 -8.84
C LYS A 12 0.70 12.20 -7.63
N CYS A 13 2.01 12.20 -7.84
CA CYS A 13 3.01 12.13 -6.79
C CYS A 13 4.28 12.83 -7.26
N VAL A 14 5.14 13.24 -6.34
CA VAL A 14 6.50 13.65 -6.62
C VAL A 14 7.47 12.50 -6.42
N GLU A 15 8.60 12.53 -7.08
CA GLU A 15 9.66 11.55 -6.91
C GLU A 15 10.46 11.85 -5.63
N TYR A 16 9.92 11.44 -4.49
CA TYR A 16 10.49 11.77 -3.16
C TYR A 16 11.70 10.89 -2.76
N TRP A 17 12.10 9.96 -3.61
CA TRP A 17 13.28 9.10 -3.39
C TRP A 17 14.53 9.58 -4.14
N ASP A 18 14.44 10.65 -4.91
CA ASP A 18 15.57 11.28 -5.57
C ASP A 18 16.12 12.45 -4.75
N ASN A 19 17.46 12.64 -4.76
CA ASN A 19 18.16 13.75 -4.09
C ASN A 19 17.78 15.14 -4.63
N VAL A 20 17.11 15.21 -5.77
CA VAL A 20 16.71 16.46 -6.44
C VAL A 20 15.29 16.86 -6.06
N ILE A 21 14.89 16.69 -4.81
CA ILE A 21 13.62 17.28 -4.37
C ILE A 21 13.81 18.79 -4.26
N LYS A 22 13.60 19.49 -5.37
CA LYS A 22 13.30 20.92 -5.36
C LYS A 22 11.88 21.08 -4.82
N ILE A 23 11.72 20.93 -3.51
CA ILE A 23 10.48 21.32 -2.84
C ILE A 23 10.55 22.84 -2.77
N ASP A 24 9.89 23.48 -3.71
CA ASP A 24 9.56 24.90 -3.66
C ASP A 24 8.40 25.10 -2.67
N VAL A 25 8.64 24.74 -1.42
CA VAL A 25 7.74 24.97 -0.31
C VAL A 25 8.56 25.74 0.73
N SER A 26 8.09 26.92 1.06
CA SER A 26 8.57 27.79 2.12
C SER A 26 8.45 27.21 3.55
N VAL A 27 8.48 25.90 3.68
CA VAL A 27 8.65 25.17 4.93
C VAL A 27 10.09 24.71 4.97
N SER A 28 10.90 25.29 5.87
CA SER A 28 12.26 24.84 6.18
C SER A 28 12.21 23.39 6.71
N ILE A 29 12.09 22.44 5.81
CA ILE A 29 12.55 21.09 6.08
C ILE A 29 14.06 21.19 6.06
N SER A 30 14.69 20.92 7.20
CA SER A 30 16.15 20.99 7.37
C SER A 30 16.84 20.33 6.17
N PRO A 31 17.79 21.00 5.50
CA PRO A 31 18.42 20.51 4.27
C PRO A 31 19.39 19.34 4.49
N ASN A 32 19.36 18.69 5.65
CA ASN A 32 20.43 17.85 6.15
C ASN A 32 20.17 16.34 5.98
N PHE A 33 19.42 15.94 4.93
CA PHE A 33 19.29 14.53 4.58
C PHE A 33 19.92 14.23 3.23
N GLU A 34 20.74 13.20 3.19
CA GLU A 34 21.25 12.61 1.96
C GLU A 34 20.45 11.32 1.67
N ILE A 35 20.00 11.16 0.43
CA ILE A 35 19.16 10.05 0.02
C ILE A 35 19.86 9.28 -1.12
N PHE A 36 20.02 7.98 -0.93
CA PHE A 36 20.49 7.07 -1.96
C PHE A 36 19.44 6.00 -2.16
N TYR A 37 19.23 5.55 -3.39
CA TYR A 37 18.31 4.45 -3.62
C TYR A 37 18.82 3.48 -4.68
N THR A 38 18.37 2.24 -4.56
CA THR A 38 18.49 1.22 -5.59
C THR A 38 17.10 0.78 -6.01
N THR A 39 16.97 0.37 -7.27
CA THR A 39 15.69 -0.07 -7.85
C THR A 39 15.81 -1.49 -8.34
N GLU A 40 14.83 -2.32 -7.96
CA GLU A 40 14.63 -3.67 -8.44
C GLU A 40 13.24 -3.77 -9.09
N LYS A 41 13.19 -4.09 -10.38
CA LYS A 41 11.93 -4.34 -11.09
C LYS A 41 11.57 -5.81 -10.91
N ILE A 42 10.49 -6.10 -10.18
CA ILE A 42 10.02 -7.46 -9.95
C ILE A 42 9.25 -7.99 -11.18
N ASN A 43 8.35 -7.17 -11.71
CA ASN A 43 7.59 -7.41 -12.93
C ASN A 43 7.18 -6.06 -13.53
N ASP A 44 6.32 -6.06 -14.55
CA ASP A 44 5.87 -4.82 -15.20
C ASP A 44 4.99 -3.95 -14.28
N ASP A 45 4.41 -4.53 -13.23
CA ASP A 45 3.50 -3.86 -12.33
C ASP A 45 4.15 -3.40 -11.03
N ILE A 46 5.21 -4.11 -10.56
CA ILE A 46 5.78 -3.94 -9.21
C ILE A 46 7.27 -3.61 -9.29
N ILE A 47 7.62 -2.52 -8.67
CA ILE A 47 9.00 -2.06 -8.48
C ILE A 47 9.28 -1.98 -6.98
N ILE A 48 10.41 -2.50 -6.54
CA ILE A 48 10.93 -2.33 -5.18
C ILE A 48 12.08 -1.33 -5.22
N ARG A 49 12.04 -0.33 -4.34
CA ARG A 49 13.18 0.55 -4.09
C ARG A 49 13.66 0.40 -2.66
N THR A 50 14.96 0.24 -2.52
CA THR A 50 15.63 0.35 -1.23
C THR A 50 16.20 1.76 -1.12
N ILE A 51 15.66 2.54 -0.20
CA ILE A 51 15.97 3.96 -0.01
C ILE A 51 16.76 4.08 1.30
N ASN A 52 17.98 4.55 1.23
CA ASN A 52 18.81 4.84 2.38
C ASN A 52 18.79 6.34 2.63
N VAL A 53 18.39 6.72 3.82
CA VAL A 53 18.30 8.11 4.27
C VAL A 53 19.34 8.33 5.36
N LYS A 54 20.26 9.24 5.12
CA LYS A 54 21.30 9.67 6.08
C LYS A 54 20.99 11.07 6.59
N ASN A 55 20.90 11.22 7.90
CA ASN A 55 20.82 12.53 8.52
C ASN A 55 22.24 13.10 8.70
N MET A 56 22.54 14.18 8.00
CA MET A 56 23.89 14.78 7.97
C MET A 56 24.27 15.53 9.27
N GLU A 57 23.30 15.81 10.15
CA GLU A 57 23.58 16.46 11.45
C GLU A 57 24.10 15.48 12.51
N ASN A 58 23.55 14.25 12.50
CA ASN A 58 23.86 13.26 13.54
C ASN A 58 24.36 11.92 12.98
N GLU A 59 24.60 11.86 11.67
CA GLU A 59 25.11 10.71 10.92
C GLU A 59 24.23 9.43 11.02
N LYS A 60 23.01 9.54 11.55
CA LYS A 60 22.09 8.39 11.63
C LYS A 60 21.58 8.03 10.26
N GLU A 61 21.60 6.75 9.97
CA GLU A 61 21.09 6.18 8.72
C GLU A 61 19.84 5.33 8.99
N LYS A 62 18.92 5.36 8.02
CA LYS A 62 17.73 4.52 8.01
C LYS A 62 17.47 3.99 6.60
N THR A 63 17.26 2.69 6.50
CA THR A 63 16.84 2.05 5.26
C THR A 63 15.33 1.90 5.24
N ILE A 64 14.72 2.28 4.13
CA ILE A 64 13.27 2.20 3.87
C ILE A 64 13.07 1.37 2.62
N LYS A 65 12.18 0.39 2.66
CA LYS A 65 11.73 -0.31 1.45
C LYS A 65 10.43 0.29 0.94
N GLN A 66 10.44 0.71 -0.32
CA GLN A 66 9.26 1.19 -1.03
C GLN A 66 8.80 0.10 -2.00
N ILE A 67 7.59 -0.42 -1.80
CA ILE A 67 6.89 -1.27 -2.76
C ILE A 67 6.01 -0.36 -3.59
N HIS A 68 6.31 -0.24 -4.89
CA HIS A 68 5.56 0.60 -5.82
C HIS A 68 4.77 -0.28 -6.79
N TYR A 69 3.44 -0.22 -6.71
CA TYR A 69 2.52 -0.87 -7.61
C TYR A 69 1.92 0.17 -8.57
N GLY A 70 2.42 0.21 -9.81
CA GLY A 70 2.06 1.23 -10.80
C GLY A 70 0.81 0.92 -11.62
N SER A 71 0.40 -0.36 -11.69
CA SER A 71 -0.71 -0.80 -12.53
C SER A 71 -2.10 -0.70 -11.89
N TRP A 72 -2.23 0.08 -10.82
CA TRP A 72 -3.54 0.39 -10.24
C TRP A 72 -4.09 1.68 -10.85
N PRO A 73 -4.95 1.60 -11.87
CA PRO A 73 -5.42 2.77 -12.58
C PRO A 73 -6.27 3.67 -11.69
N ASP A 74 -6.18 4.97 -11.95
CA ASP A 74 -7.00 5.95 -11.26
C ASP A 74 -8.44 5.87 -11.76
N HIS A 75 -9.40 5.80 -10.85
CA HIS A 75 -10.83 5.80 -11.14
C HIS A 75 -11.34 4.66 -12.07
N GLN A 76 -10.68 3.51 -12.10
CA GLN A 76 -11.13 2.35 -12.85
C GLN A 76 -11.33 1.13 -11.96
N SER A 77 -12.29 0.29 -12.32
CA SER A 77 -12.49 -1.02 -11.73
C SER A 77 -11.31 -1.92 -12.07
N LEU A 78 -10.82 -2.67 -11.08
CA LEU A 78 -9.81 -3.69 -11.25
C LEU A 78 -10.45 -5.06 -11.41
N ASP A 79 -10.11 -5.77 -12.48
CA ASP A 79 -10.43 -7.17 -12.60
C ASP A 79 -9.62 -7.98 -11.59
N ILE A 80 -10.31 -8.55 -10.61
CA ILE A 80 -9.68 -9.33 -9.54
C ILE A 80 -8.79 -10.46 -10.07
N ASN A 81 -9.14 -11.08 -11.18
CA ASN A 81 -8.36 -12.19 -11.73
C ASN A 81 -6.98 -11.73 -12.25
N LYS A 82 -6.87 -10.47 -12.67
CA LYS A 82 -5.60 -9.89 -13.14
C LYS A 82 -4.73 -9.40 -12.00
N VAL A 83 -5.32 -8.87 -10.92
CA VAL A 83 -4.57 -8.18 -9.85
C VAL A 83 -4.36 -9.02 -8.61
N TYR A 84 -5.09 -10.12 -8.45
CA TYR A 84 -5.07 -10.95 -7.26
C TYR A 84 -3.67 -11.43 -6.87
N GLY A 85 -2.91 -11.96 -7.84
CA GLY A 85 -1.55 -12.42 -7.62
C GLY A 85 -0.61 -11.30 -7.16
N ASN A 86 -0.70 -10.11 -7.77
CA ASN A 86 0.09 -8.95 -7.39
C ASN A 86 -0.27 -8.45 -5.98
N ILE A 87 -1.55 -8.47 -5.61
CA ILE A 87 -2.00 -8.08 -4.26
C ILE A 87 -1.43 -9.05 -3.22
N LEU A 88 -1.56 -10.36 -3.42
CA LEU A 88 -0.99 -11.37 -2.51
C LEU A 88 0.54 -11.28 -2.43
N PHE A 89 1.20 -11.04 -3.56
CA PHE A 89 2.65 -10.84 -3.58
C PHE A 89 3.07 -9.62 -2.75
N MET A 90 2.36 -8.50 -2.88
CA MET A 90 2.61 -7.32 -2.06
C MET A 90 2.39 -7.59 -0.57
N PHE A 91 1.35 -8.36 -0.19
CA PHE A 91 1.11 -8.74 1.20
C PHE A 91 2.27 -9.57 1.76
N ASN A 92 2.75 -10.55 0.99
CA ASN A 92 3.92 -11.35 1.38
C ASN A 92 5.19 -10.51 1.54
N LEU A 93 5.39 -9.50 0.68
CA LEU A 93 6.51 -8.57 0.83
C LEU A 93 6.38 -7.74 2.10
N VAL A 94 5.18 -7.20 2.36
CA VAL A 94 4.90 -6.44 3.57
C VAL A 94 5.16 -7.30 4.81
N ASP A 95 4.65 -8.53 4.85
CA ASP A 95 4.83 -9.46 5.98
C ASP A 95 6.32 -9.81 6.24
N LYS A 96 7.15 -9.88 5.20
CA LYS A 96 8.59 -10.13 5.33
C LYS A 96 9.38 -8.94 5.88
N GLU A 97 8.91 -7.73 5.60
CA GLU A 97 9.62 -6.50 5.94
C GLU A 97 9.13 -5.87 7.26
N ILE A 98 8.05 -6.41 7.84
CA ILE A 98 7.55 -5.94 9.15
C ILE A 98 8.50 -6.42 10.26
N ASP A 99 9.32 -5.50 10.74
CA ASP A 99 10.21 -5.65 11.90
C ASP A 99 9.79 -4.70 13.05
N HIS A 100 8.49 -4.53 13.29
CA HIS A 100 7.88 -3.55 14.20
C HIS A 100 7.91 -2.09 13.70
N SER A 101 8.40 -1.84 12.49
CA SER A 101 8.35 -0.50 11.87
C SER A 101 6.96 -0.20 11.31
N PRO A 102 6.50 1.06 11.36
CA PRO A 102 5.21 1.43 10.79
C PRO A 102 5.21 1.31 9.25
N ILE A 103 4.10 0.81 8.71
CA ILE A 103 3.88 0.75 7.27
C ILE A 103 3.17 2.03 6.83
N VAL A 104 3.75 2.72 5.85
CA VAL A 104 3.10 3.87 5.22
C VAL A 104 2.51 3.45 3.88
N VAL A 105 1.19 3.57 3.74
CA VAL A 105 0.48 3.32 2.48
C VAL A 105 0.01 4.65 1.90
N HIS A 106 0.34 4.92 0.65
CA HIS A 106 -0.11 6.12 -0.04
C HIS A 106 -0.45 5.88 -1.52
N CYS A 107 -1.31 6.71 -2.05
CA CYS A 107 -1.56 6.91 -3.47
C CYS A 107 -1.41 8.40 -3.78
N SER A 108 -2.28 9.02 -4.57
CA SER A 108 -2.28 10.47 -4.77
C SER A 108 -2.97 11.19 -3.59
N ALA A 109 -4.29 11.06 -3.46
CA ALA A 109 -5.05 11.70 -2.38
C ALA A 109 -4.94 10.99 -1.02
N GLY A 110 -4.46 9.75 -1.00
CA GLY A 110 -4.33 8.94 0.22
C GLY A 110 -5.66 8.45 0.80
N VAL A 111 -6.69 8.27 -0.03
CA VAL A 111 -8.03 7.84 0.41
C VAL A 111 -8.55 6.61 -0.35
N GLY A 112 -8.69 6.65 -1.67
CA GLY A 112 -9.28 5.58 -2.47
C GLY A 112 -8.41 4.32 -2.49
N ARG A 113 -7.40 4.25 -3.37
CA ARG A 113 -6.45 3.12 -3.49
C ARG A 113 -5.78 2.78 -2.16
N THR A 114 -5.40 3.79 -1.39
CA THR A 114 -4.82 3.65 -0.05
C THR A 114 -5.76 2.91 0.89
N GLY A 115 -7.00 3.38 1.00
CA GLY A 115 -8.01 2.74 1.87
C GLY A 115 -8.33 1.32 1.43
N THR A 116 -8.42 1.10 0.11
CA THR A 116 -8.69 -0.24 -0.44
C THR A 116 -7.58 -1.23 -0.08
N PHE A 117 -6.32 -0.85 -0.27
CA PHE A 117 -5.18 -1.71 0.08
C PHE A 117 -5.13 -2.02 1.58
N ILE A 118 -5.33 -1.01 2.43
CA ILE A 118 -5.35 -1.18 3.88
C ILE A 118 -6.49 -2.13 4.30
N ALA A 119 -7.70 -1.97 3.72
CA ALA A 119 -8.82 -2.86 4.00
C ALA A 119 -8.54 -4.30 3.57
N LEU A 120 -8.02 -4.49 2.36
CA LEU A 120 -7.62 -5.80 1.83
C LEU A 120 -6.61 -6.50 2.73
N TYR A 121 -5.55 -5.79 3.14
CA TYR A 121 -4.50 -6.35 3.99
C TYR A 121 -5.01 -6.73 5.38
N ASN A 122 -5.83 -5.87 6.01
CA ASN A 122 -6.42 -6.18 7.31
C ASN A 122 -7.36 -7.39 7.25
N LEU A 123 -8.20 -7.49 6.22
CA LEU A 123 -9.08 -8.65 6.04
C LEU A 123 -8.29 -9.93 5.76
N TYR A 124 -7.25 -9.85 4.94
CA TYR A 124 -6.34 -10.97 4.68
C TYR A 124 -5.72 -11.49 5.98
N LYS A 125 -5.14 -10.61 6.81
CA LYS A 125 -4.55 -10.98 8.10
C LYS A 125 -5.59 -11.58 9.05
N ASN A 126 -6.76 -10.96 9.17
CA ASN A 126 -7.85 -11.45 10.02
C ASN A 126 -8.35 -12.84 9.60
N ILE A 127 -8.47 -13.09 8.29
CA ILE A 127 -8.85 -14.42 7.78
C ILE A 127 -7.76 -15.44 8.12
N LEU A 128 -6.49 -15.12 7.92
CA LEU A 128 -5.39 -16.04 8.26
C LEU A 128 -5.37 -16.39 9.74
N GLU A 129 -5.54 -15.41 10.62
CA GLU A 129 -5.62 -15.61 12.07
C GLU A 129 -6.77 -16.58 12.43
N GLN A 130 -7.95 -16.40 11.83
CA GLN A 130 -9.09 -17.28 12.05
C GLN A 130 -8.87 -18.71 11.51
N ILE A 131 -8.18 -18.86 10.38
CA ILE A 131 -7.85 -20.18 9.81
C ILE A 131 -6.84 -20.93 10.71
N HIS A 132 -5.90 -20.21 11.30
CA HIS A 132 -4.90 -20.82 12.20
C HIS A 132 -5.44 -21.16 13.59
N ASP A 133 -6.57 -20.57 13.99
CA ASP A 133 -7.26 -20.94 15.22
C ASP A 133 -8.04 -22.23 15.04
N THR A 134 -7.48 -23.34 15.52
CA THR A 134 -8.06 -24.69 15.42
C THR A 134 -9.42 -24.84 16.14
N ASN A 135 -9.79 -23.90 17.00
CA ASN A 135 -11.09 -23.89 17.68
C ASN A 135 -12.16 -23.19 16.85
N ASN A 136 -11.79 -22.54 15.76
CA ASN A 136 -12.71 -21.78 14.92
C ASN A 136 -13.38 -22.73 13.91
N THR A 137 -14.69 -22.87 14.02
CA THR A 137 -15.52 -23.64 13.08
C THR A 137 -16.13 -22.76 11.99
N ARG A 138 -16.00 -21.44 12.09
CA ARG A 138 -16.62 -20.47 11.19
C ARG A 138 -15.78 -19.22 11.03
N ILE A 139 -15.44 -18.86 9.78
CA ILE A 139 -14.75 -17.61 9.46
C ILE A 139 -15.77 -16.47 9.42
N ILE A 140 -15.52 -15.43 10.23
CA ILE A 140 -16.33 -14.21 10.27
C ILE A 140 -15.56 -13.09 9.61
N ILE A 141 -16.14 -12.44 8.60
CA ILE A 141 -15.53 -11.36 7.85
C ILE A 141 -16.17 -10.02 8.25
N PRO A 142 -15.48 -9.20 9.07
CA PRO A 142 -16.05 -7.96 9.59
C PRO A 142 -15.91 -6.79 8.59
N PHE A 143 -16.20 -7.02 7.30
CA PHE A 143 -15.94 -6.07 6.22
C PHE A 143 -16.52 -4.68 6.47
N MET A 144 -17.84 -4.59 6.72
CA MET A 144 -18.52 -3.30 6.92
C MET A 144 -18.02 -2.56 8.16
N ASN A 145 -17.78 -3.30 9.25
CA ASN A 145 -17.25 -2.71 10.49
C ASN A 145 -15.82 -2.20 10.31
N LEU A 146 -14.99 -2.93 9.58
CA LEU A 146 -13.62 -2.51 9.27
C LEU A 146 -13.62 -1.20 8.49
N VAL A 147 -14.36 -1.16 7.37
CA VAL A 147 -14.38 0.04 6.52
C VAL A 147 -14.98 1.24 7.25
N ARG A 148 -16.02 1.04 8.07
CA ARG A 148 -16.57 2.10 8.92
C ARG A 148 -15.53 2.66 9.88
N LYS A 149 -14.83 1.80 10.64
CA LYS A 149 -13.76 2.24 11.56
C LYS A 149 -12.65 2.97 10.81
N MET A 150 -12.26 2.50 9.64
CA MET A 150 -11.26 3.18 8.81
C MET A 150 -11.72 4.59 8.41
N LYS A 151 -13.00 4.77 8.05
CA LYS A 151 -13.57 6.09 7.72
C LYS A 151 -13.69 7.02 8.93
N GLU A 152 -13.84 6.49 10.14
CA GLU A 152 -13.77 7.27 11.39
C GLU A 152 -12.34 7.81 11.63
N MET A 153 -11.30 7.04 11.28
CA MET A 153 -9.90 7.46 11.39
C MET A 153 -9.50 8.46 10.32
N ARG A 154 -9.94 8.25 9.08
CA ARG A 154 -9.73 9.16 7.96
C ARG A 154 -10.93 9.10 7.01
N MET A 155 -11.60 10.22 6.83
CA MET A 155 -12.74 10.35 5.91
C MET A 155 -12.36 9.90 4.48
N HIS A 156 -13.33 9.37 3.76
CA HIS A 156 -13.20 8.91 2.38
C HIS A 156 -12.28 7.69 2.14
N LEU A 157 -11.74 7.03 3.16
CA LEU A 157 -11.06 5.75 2.94
C LEU A 157 -12.04 4.75 2.31
N VAL A 158 -11.64 4.08 1.23
CA VAL A 158 -12.49 3.28 0.35
C VAL A 158 -13.64 4.15 -0.19
N GLU A 159 -13.31 5.01 -1.13
CA GLU A 159 -14.18 6.11 -1.56
C GLU A 159 -15.28 5.65 -2.53
N ARG A 160 -14.98 4.67 -3.38
CA ARG A 160 -15.80 4.31 -4.55
C ARG A 160 -16.41 2.92 -4.42
N GLU A 161 -17.53 2.72 -5.10
CA GLU A 161 -18.23 1.43 -5.14
C GLU A 161 -17.36 0.30 -5.72
N ASP A 162 -16.65 0.56 -6.83
CA ASP A 162 -15.75 -0.40 -7.44
C ASP A 162 -14.60 -0.86 -6.51
N GLN A 163 -14.20 -0.01 -5.56
CA GLN A 163 -13.22 -0.37 -4.54
C GLN A 163 -13.82 -1.32 -3.48
N TYR A 164 -15.08 -1.12 -3.11
CA TYR A 164 -15.81 -2.08 -2.25
C TYR A 164 -15.98 -3.42 -2.96
N GLU A 165 -16.35 -3.40 -4.23
CA GLU A 165 -16.49 -4.61 -5.03
C GLU A 165 -15.18 -5.37 -5.14
N LEU A 166 -14.05 -4.68 -5.36
CA LEU A 166 -12.72 -5.29 -5.39
C LEU A 166 -12.40 -6.00 -4.07
N ILE A 167 -12.69 -5.36 -2.92
CA ILE A 167 -12.43 -5.96 -1.61
C ILE A 167 -13.28 -7.23 -1.43
N TYR A 168 -14.57 -7.17 -1.78
CA TYR A 168 -15.47 -8.31 -1.70
C TYR A 168 -15.01 -9.47 -2.59
N ASN A 169 -14.66 -9.18 -3.84
CA ASN A 169 -14.22 -10.16 -4.81
C ASN A 169 -12.89 -10.80 -4.40
N PHE A 170 -11.97 -10.01 -3.84
CA PHE A 170 -10.70 -10.52 -3.31
C PHE A 170 -10.94 -11.52 -2.18
N VAL A 171 -11.74 -11.17 -1.19
CA VAL A 171 -12.05 -12.04 -0.04
C VAL A 171 -12.73 -13.31 -0.50
N SER A 172 -13.72 -13.20 -1.40
CA SER A 172 -14.44 -14.35 -1.96
C SER A 172 -13.51 -15.32 -2.70
N LYS A 173 -12.58 -14.77 -3.50
CA LYS A 173 -11.58 -15.57 -4.22
C LYS A 173 -10.59 -16.21 -3.24
N PHE A 174 -10.08 -15.46 -2.28
CA PHE A 174 -9.11 -15.94 -1.30
C PHE A 174 -9.64 -17.13 -0.47
N LEU A 175 -10.92 -17.09 -0.10
CA LEU A 175 -11.57 -18.20 0.60
C LEU A 175 -11.80 -19.42 -0.30
N LYS A 176 -12.16 -19.20 -1.58
CA LYS A 176 -12.37 -20.30 -2.54
C LYS A 176 -11.06 -21.03 -2.87
N ASP A 177 -9.96 -20.33 -3.00
CA ASP A 177 -8.66 -20.91 -3.35
C ASP A 177 -8.04 -21.73 -2.18
N ARG A 178 -8.68 -21.73 -0.99
CA ARG A 178 -8.24 -22.46 0.21
C ARG A 178 -9.14 -23.63 0.63
N ASN A 179 -10.31 -23.75 -0.01
CA ASN A 179 -11.21 -24.91 0.14
C ASN A 179 -10.91 -25.97 -0.91
#